data_b89f556a25b45d2b843948bbc6efdddf
#
_entry.id   b89f556a25b45d2b843948bbc6efdddf
#
_cell.length_a   1.000
_cell.length_b   1.000
_cell.length_c   1.000
_cell.angle_alpha   90.00
_cell.angle_beta   90.00
_cell.angle_gamma   90.00
#
_symmetry.space_group_name_H-M   'P 1'
#
loop_
_entity.id
_entity.type
_entity.pdbx_description
1 polymer ?
#
loop_
_entity_poly.entity_id
_entity_poly.type
_entity_poly.pdbx_seq_one_letter_code
_entity_poly.pdbx_strand_id
1 'polypeptide(L)'
;VHHRATSRRTLLTVTAAAAAAAVTGVSTPARALSDDAAPAARDEKLRQLIAGMSLEEKVGQLFVMRVYGHSATAPDQADIDANLKEIGVRTAAELVERYHVGGIIYFAWAHNTRDPRQIAELSNGIQRAGLAQPTPLPLLISTDQEHGIVCRVGKPATLVPGAMALGAGGSHADTRKAAQIAGAELAAVGIRQNYAPVADVNVNPANPVIGVRSFGSDPQAVAALVAAQVKGYQGAGVAATSKHFPGHGDTAVDSHYGLPTITHTRAQWAELDAPPFRSAIAAGIDSIMTAHIVVPALDPSEDPATLSRPILTGILREQLGYDGVVVTDSLGMEGVRTKYGDERVPVLALKAGVDQLLNPPKLDIAWNAVLRAVEDGELTEARLDASILRILRLKTKLGLFREPYVSVSDVNRTVGGAAHLAHADRIAEATTTLLLNEGGLLPLSRRSHGDVLVVGADPASPSGTTGPPTTTLATAFTELGFTATALSTGVTPTAAKIEQAVAAAAGKDVVVVGTYNVSATSPQRTLVARLVATGVPVVTVAIRNPYDIAHLSGQRATVAAYSWTDVELRAAVRVIAGAARPKGRLPVPVQRADDPARVLYPVGHGLSYA
;
A
#
# COMPACT_ATOMS: atom_id res chain seq x y z
N VAL A 1 -8.22 -8.24 -82.52
CA VAL A 1 -8.23 -6.81 -82.80
C VAL A 1 -8.69 -6.09 -81.55
N HIS A 2 -7.85 -5.21 -81.08
CA HIS A 2 -7.99 -4.40 -79.87
C HIS A 2 -9.13 -3.41 -79.88
N HIS A 3 -9.73 -3.07 -78.75
CA HIS A 3 -9.89 -1.68 -78.37
C HIS A 3 -10.04 -1.51 -76.82
N ARG A 4 -9.21 -0.58 -76.27
CA ARG A 4 -9.27 -0.02 -74.93
C ARG A 4 -10.50 0.88 -74.78
N ALA A 5 -11.19 0.83 -73.64
CA ALA A 5 -12.15 1.84 -73.22
C ALA A 5 -11.74 2.45 -71.89
N THR A 6 -11.40 3.74 -71.91
CA THR A 6 -11.15 4.61 -70.75
C THR A 6 -12.47 5.11 -70.16
N SER A 7 -12.70 4.88 -68.87
CA SER A 7 -13.85 5.43 -68.13
C SER A 7 -13.46 6.77 -67.48
N ARG A 8 -14.17 7.83 -67.83
CA ARG A 8 -14.15 9.14 -67.15
C ARG A 8 -15.12 9.10 -65.95
N ARG A 9 -14.61 9.34 -64.75
CA ARG A 9 -15.47 9.64 -63.58
C ARG A 9 -15.68 11.15 -63.51
N THR A 10 -16.95 11.55 -63.56
CA THR A 10 -17.46 12.92 -63.38
C THR A 10 -17.47 13.23 -61.89
N LEU A 11 -16.82 14.31 -61.50
CA LEU A 11 -16.90 14.90 -60.17
C LEU A 11 -18.20 15.75 -60.10
N LEU A 12 -19.08 15.40 -59.18
CA LEU A 12 -20.20 16.27 -58.75
C LEU A 12 -19.77 16.99 -57.47
N THR A 13 -19.52 18.27 -57.56
CA THR A 13 -19.35 19.21 -56.47
C THR A 13 -20.71 19.64 -55.94
N VAL A 14 -21.03 19.21 -54.69
CA VAL A 14 -22.16 19.74 -53.92
C VAL A 14 -21.63 20.82 -52.99
N THR A 15 -21.94 22.07 -53.22
CA THR A 15 -21.72 23.21 -52.35
C THR A 15 -22.80 23.22 -51.27
N ALA A 16 -22.48 22.84 -50.03
CA ALA A 16 -23.31 23.10 -48.85
C ALA A 16 -22.86 24.36 -48.16
N ALA A 17 -23.69 25.36 -48.14
CA ALA A 17 -23.50 26.60 -47.39
C ALA A 17 -23.63 26.28 -45.89
N ALA A 18 -22.53 26.39 -45.13
CA ALA A 18 -22.52 26.28 -43.68
C ALA A 18 -22.82 27.64 -43.06
N ALA A 19 -23.95 27.74 -42.38
CA ALA A 19 -24.25 28.87 -41.49
C ALA A 19 -23.33 28.78 -40.27
N ALA A 20 -22.40 29.73 -40.12
CA ALA A 20 -21.54 29.84 -38.95
C ALA A 20 -22.34 30.44 -37.80
N ALA A 21 -22.82 29.62 -36.88
CA ALA A 21 -23.17 30.06 -35.54
C ALA A 21 -21.88 30.28 -34.74
N ALA A 22 -21.60 31.54 -34.40
CA ALA A 22 -20.52 31.90 -33.49
C ALA A 22 -20.86 31.36 -32.08
N VAL A 23 -20.39 30.15 -31.74
CA VAL A 23 -20.30 29.70 -30.37
C VAL A 23 -19.02 30.34 -29.81
N THR A 24 -19.19 31.32 -28.94
CA THR A 24 -18.11 31.88 -28.12
C THR A 24 -17.53 30.73 -27.31
N GLY A 25 -16.38 30.21 -27.74
CA GLY A 25 -15.71 29.09 -27.11
C GLY A 25 -15.17 29.50 -25.74
N VAL A 26 -15.82 29.02 -24.70
CA VAL A 26 -15.18 28.84 -23.41
C VAL A 26 -14.14 27.73 -23.64
N SER A 27 -12.89 28.13 -23.80
CA SER A 27 -11.77 27.16 -23.87
C SER A 27 -11.68 26.44 -22.55
N THR A 28 -12.05 25.16 -22.50
CA THR A 28 -11.88 24.32 -21.33
C THR A 28 -10.41 24.34 -20.90
N PRO A 29 -10.09 24.57 -19.62
CA PRO A 29 -8.71 24.62 -19.10
C PRO A 29 -7.88 23.38 -19.44
N ALA A 30 -8.54 22.21 -19.59
CA ALA A 30 -7.91 20.94 -19.95
C ALA A 30 -7.11 20.97 -21.26
N ARG A 31 -7.53 21.78 -22.25
CA ARG A 31 -6.86 21.85 -23.56
C ARG A 31 -5.59 22.74 -23.55
N ALA A 32 -5.39 23.52 -22.47
CA ALA A 32 -4.29 24.47 -22.34
C ALA A 32 -3.02 23.87 -21.72
N LEU A 33 -3.10 22.69 -21.06
CA LEU A 33 -1.99 22.00 -20.39
C LEU A 33 -1.46 20.83 -21.27
N SER A 34 -0.96 21.15 -22.47
CA SER A 34 -0.32 20.14 -23.33
C SER A 34 1.04 19.73 -22.76
N ASP A 35 1.37 18.43 -22.85
CA ASP A 35 2.68 17.88 -22.43
C ASP A 35 3.87 18.48 -23.20
N ASP A 36 3.63 19.10 -24.37
CA ASP A 36 4.64 19.70 -25.23
C ASP A 36 5.11 21.09 -24.75
N ALA A 37 4.46 21.69 -23.75
CA ALA A 37 4.90 22.98 -23.22
C ALA A 37 6.15 22.82 -22.36
N ALA A 38 7.11 23.76 -22.52
CA ALA A 38 8.28 23.83 -21.63
C ALA A 38 7.85 23.90 -20.15
N PRO A 39 8.57 23.28 -19.20
CA PRO A 39 8.20 23.22 -17.80
C PRO A 39 7.82 24.58 -17.19
N ALA A 40 8.57 25.63 -17.51
CA ALA A 40 8.29 27.00 -17.03
C ALA A 40 6.95 27.54 -17.55
N ALA A 41 6.60 27.31 -18.82
CA ALA A 41 5.35 27.73 -19.41
C ALA A 41 4.14 26.94 -18.84
N ARG A 42 4.37 25.68 -18.51
CA ARG A 42 3.37 24.84 -17.82
C ARG A 42 3.09 25.36 -16.43
N ASP A 43 4.14 25.63 -15.66
CA ASP A 43 4.03 26.20 -14.32
C ASP A 43 3.31 27.54 -14.29
N GLU A 44 3.59 28.40 -15.28
CA GLU A 44 2.90 29.69 -15.39
C GLU A 44 1.39 29.51 -15.59
N LYS A 45 0.96 28.59 -16.44
CA LYS A 45 -0.45 28.27 -16.63
C LYS A 45 -1.09 27.70 -15.35
N LEU A 46 -0.37 26.88 -14.59
CA LEU A 46 -0.85 26.36 -13.31
C LEU A 46 -0.99 27.50 -12.29
N ARG A 47 -0.06 28.45 -12.23
CA ARG A 47 -0.18 29.64 -11.35
C ARG A 47 -1.37 30.52 -11.74
N GLN A 48 -1.62 30.73 -13.03
CA GLN A 48 -2.80 31.47 -13.50
C GLN A 48 -4.10 30.77 -13.11
N LEU A 49 -4.14 29.42 -13.19
CA LEU A 49 -5.28 28.63 -12.73
C LEU A 49 -5.49 28.80 -11.21
N ILE A 50 -4.42 28.71 -10.41
CA ILE A 50 -4.47 28.92 -8.96
C ILE A 50 -4.91 30.33 -8.59
N ALA A 51 -4.45 31.35 -9.31
CA ALA A 51 -4.84 32.74 -9.07
C ALA A 51 -6.32 33.00 -9.34
N GLY A 52 -6.98 32.18 -10.15
CA GLY A 52 -8.43 32.26 -10.42
C GLY A 52 -9.29 31.49 -9.40
N MET A 53 -8.70 30.72 -8.48
CA MET A 53 -9.43 29.94 -7.48
C MET A 53 -9.90 30.83 -6.31
N SER A 54 -11.08 30.53 -5.77
CA SER A 54 -11.51 31.09 -4.49
C SER A 54 -10.66 30.53 -3.34
N LEU A 55 -10.71 31.18 -2.16
CA LEU A 55 -9.98 30.69 -1.00
C LEU A 55 -10.48 29.30 -0.55
N GLU A 56 -11.79 29.07 -0.61
CA GLU A 56 -12.43 27.79 -0.30
C GLU A 56 -11.95 26.69 -1.25
N GLU A 57 -11.86 26.96 -2.55
CA GLU A 57 -11.31 26.03 -3.54
C GLU A 57 -9.84 25.73 -3.25
N LYS A 58 -9.02 26.75 -2.91
CA LYS A 58 -7.61 26.57 -2.52
C LYS A 58 -7.46 25.68 -1.29
N VAL A 59 -8.25 25.96 -0.25
CA VAL A 59 -8.25 25.15 0.99
C VAL A 59 -8.65 23.71 0.67
N GLY A 60 -9.71 23.51 -0.10
CA GLY A 60 -10.21 22.19 -0.48
C GLY A 60 -9.16 21.33 -1.19
N GLN A 61 -8.38 21.92 -2.11
CA GLN A 61 -7.34 21.18 -2.86
C GLN A 61 -6.26 20.54 -1.96
N LEU A 62 -6.11 21.00 -0.73
CA LEU A 62 -5.13 20.44 0.21
C LEU A 62 -5.63 19.17 0.90
N PHE A 63 -6.92 18.85 0.83
CA PHE A 63 -7.50 17.70 1.52
C PHE A 63 -7.63 16.47 0.61
N VAL A 64 -7.23 15.31 1.16
CA VAL A 64 -7.51 13.98 0.61
C VAL A 64 -8.40 13.26 1.62
N MET A 65 -9.64 12.97 1.25
CA MET A 65 -10.65 12.48 2.18
C MET A 65 -11.16 11.09 1.80
N ARG A 66 -11.51 10.27 2.80
CA ARG A 66 -12.29 9.05 2.56
C ARG A 66 -13.76 9.41 2.32
N VAL A 67 -14.47 8.49 1.70
CA VAL A 67 -15.93 8.53 1.57
C VAL A 67 -16.44 7.09 1.51
N TYR A 68 -17.59 6.79 2.13
CA TYR A 68 -18.20 5.48 2.05
C TYR A 68 -18.98 5.34 0.74
N GLY A 69 -18.94 4.13 0.17
CA GLY A 69 -19.81 3.71 -0.91
C GLY A 69 -19.10 3.36 -2.22
N HIS A 70 -19.80 2.57 -2.99
CA HIS A 70 -19.36 2.00 -4.27
C HIS A 70 -19.66 2.92 -5.47
N SER A 71 -20.40 4.00 -5.26
CA SER A 71 -20.84 4.95 -6.30
C SER A 71 -20.61 6.39 -5.87
N ALA A 72 -20.22 7.25 -6.81
CA ALA A 72 -19.98 8.65 -6.53
C ALA A 72 -21.26 9.46 -6.21
N THR A 73 -22.42 8.99 -6.68
CA THR A 73 -23.70 9.72 -6.56
C THR A 73 -24.83 8.92 -5.94
N ALA A 74 -24.74 7.59 -5.97
CA ALA A 74 -25.80 6.68 -5.51
C ALA A 74 -25.22 5.50 -4.72
N PRO A 75 -24.54 5.73 -3.57
CA PRO A 75 -24.11 4.67 -2.68
C PRO A 75 -25.31 4.02 -1.97
N ASP A 76 -25.10 2.88 -1.32
CA ASP A 76 -26.11 2.23 -0.50
C ASP A 76 -26.53 3.11 0.69
N GLN A 77 -27.76 2.94 1.22
CA GLN A 77 -28.29 3.79 2.31
C GLN A 77 -27.38 3.74 3.55
N ALA A 78 -26.83 2.59 3.90
CA ALA A 78 -25.90 2.46 5.03
C ALA A 78 -24.62 3.30 4.85
N ASP A 79 -24.12 3.41 3.62
CA ASP A 79 -22.97 4.25 3.27
C ASP A 79 -23.34 5.74 3.34
N ILE A 80 -24.55 6.11 2.92
CA ILE A 80 -25.09 7.48 3.07
C ILE A 80 -25.16 7.87 4.55
N ASP A 81 -25.68 6.97 5.40
CA ASP A 81 -25.82 7.23 6.84
C ASP A 81 -24.45 7.36 7.52
N ALA A 82 -23.47 6.53 7.12
CA ALA A 82 -22.09 6.63 7.59
C ALA A 82 -21.42 7.94 7.16
N ASN A 83 -21.58 8.33 5.89
CA ASN A 83 -21.07 9.60 5.35
C ASN A 83 -21.66 10.81 6.08
N LEU A 84 -22.97 10.84 6.30
CA LEU A 84 -23.64 11.93 7.05
C LEU A 84 -23.14 12.04 8.48
N LYS A 85 -22.96 10.90 9.15
CA LYS A 85 -22.50 10.82 10.55
C LYS A 85 -21.04 11.28 10.71
N GLU A 86 -20.16 10.86 9.81
CA GLU A 86 -18.71 11.03 9.97
C GLU A 86 -18.14 12.24 9.22
N ILE A 87 -18.75 12.60 8.08
CA ILE A 87 -18.21 13.61 7.16
C ILE A 87 -19.19 14.78 6.97
N GLY A 88 -20.50 14.54 7.16
CA GLY A 88 -21.54 15.57 7.00
C GLY A 88 -22.01 15.76 5.55
N VAL A 89 -21.74 14.81 4.66
CA VAL A 89 -22.19 14.75 3.27
C VAL A 89 -22.86 13.40 2.98
N ARG A 90 -23.60 13.27 1.89
CA ARG A 90 -24.29 12.01 1.53
C ARG A 90 -23.45 11.14 0.61
N THR A 91 -22.68 11.77 -0.30
CA THR A 91 -22.02 11.09 -1.42
C THR A 91 -20.63 11.68 -1.69
N ALA A 92 -19.82 10.97 -2.48
CA ALA A 92 -18.54 11.49 -2.96
C ALA A 92 -18.71 12.77 -3.81
N ALA A 93 -19.77 12.83 -4.63
CA ALA A 93 -20.04 14.01 -5.44
C ALA A 93 -20.36 15.24 -4.57
N GLU A 94 -21.18 15.07 -3.52
CA GLU A 94 -21.48 16.14 -2.55
C GLU A 94 -20.25 16.57 -1.74
N LEU A 95 -19.34 15.61 -1.40
CA LEU A 95 -18.05 15.91 -0.77
C LEU A 95 -17.21 16.85 -1.63
N VAL A 96 -17.11 16.54 -2.93
CA VAL A 96 -16.36 17.36 -3.90
C VAL A 96 -17.02 18.73 -4.09
N GLU A 97 -18.34 18.77 -4.23
CA GLU A 97 -19.11 20.02 -4.41
C GLU A 97 -18.97 20.96 -3.22
N ARG A 98 -19.07 20.41 -2.01
CA ARG A 98 -19.11 21.22 -0.78
C ARG A 98 -17.74 21.69 -0.30
N TYR A 99 -16.72 20.82 -0.40
CA TYR A 99 -15.40 21.07 0.19
C TYR A 99 -14.29 21.24 -0.85
N HIS A 100 -14.56 21.08 -2.13
CA HIS A 100 -13.58 21.18 -3.23
C HIS A 100 -12.32 20.34 -3.04
N VAL A 101 -12.46 19.14 -2.42
CA VAL A 101 -11.31 18.30 -2.04
C VAL A 101 -10.42 17.96 -3.23
N GLY A 102 -9.09 17.99 -3.02
CA GLY A 102 -8.09 17.74 -4.05
C GLY A 102 -7.91 16.26 -4.40
N GLY A 103 -8.34 15.35 -3.50
CA GLY A 103 -8.25 13.92 -3.70
C GLY A 103 -9.20 13.11 -2.83
N ILE A 104 -9.35 11.83 -3.18
CA ILE A 104 -10.13 10.84 -2.42
C ILE A 104 -9.27 9.58 -2.24
N ILE A 105 -9.24 9.06 -1.00
CA ILE A 105 -8.60 7.78 -0.69
C ILE A 105 -9.64 6.67 -0.60
N TYR A 106 -9.34 5.52 -1.24
CA TYR A 106 -10.19 4.32 -1.21
C TYR A 106 -9.77 3.33 -0.13
N PHE A 107 -10.77 2.79 0.55
CA PHE A 107 -10.64 1.70 1.51
C PHE A 107 -11.64 0.57 1.22
N ALA A 108 -11.23 -0.68 1.42
CA ALA A 108 -12.12 -1.84 1.29
C ALA A 108 -13.26 -1.79 2.32
N TRP A 109 -12.97 -1.41 3.57
CA TRP A 109 -13.97 -1.27 4.64
C TRP A 109 -14.96 -0.11 4.44
N ALA A 110 -14.60 0.87 3.59
CA ALA A 110 -15.51 1.93 3.17
C ALA A 110 -16.31 1.56 1.89
N HIS A 111 -16.27 0.31 1.47
CA HIS A 111 -16.98 -0.26 0.34
C HIS A 111 -16.62 0.35 -1.03
N ASN A 112 -15.42 0.95 -1.14
CA ASN A 112 -14.98 1.58 -2.40
C ASN A 112 -14.43 0.57 -3.40
N THR A 113 -14.02 -0.63 -2.97
CA THR A 113 -13.23 -1.58 -3.77
C THR A 113 -13.88 -2.96 -3.86
N ARG A 114 -15.14 -3.04 -4.31
CA ARG A 114 -15.92 -4.28 -4.42
C ARG A 114 -15.44 -5.17 -5.57
N ASP A 115 -15.26 -4.58 -6.74
CA ASP A 115 -14.74 -5.24 -7.93
C ASP A 115 -14.11 -4.21 -8.90
N PRO A 116 -13.25 -4.63 -9.84
CA PRO A 116 -12.51 -3.69 -10.70
C PRO A 116 -13.38 -2.79 -11.57
N ARG A 117 -14.52 -3.26 -12.07
CA ARG A 117 -15.42 -2.43 -12.90
C ARG A 117 -16.10 -1.38 -12.05
N GLN A 118 -16.60 -1.78 -10.88
CA GLN A 118 -17.21 -0.86 -9.92
C GLN A 118 -16.20 0.23 -9.47
N ILE A 119 -14.92 -0.13 -9.21
CA ILE A 119 -13.89 0.85 -8.85
C ILE A 119 -13.68 1.85 -9.99
N ALA A 120 -13.61 1.40 -11.23
CA ALA A 120 -13.47 2.27 -12.40
C ALA A 120 -14.68 3.20 -12.59
N GLU A 121 -15.90 2.70 -12.37
CA GLU A 121 -17.13 3.50 -12.43
C GLU A 121 -17.17 4.55 -11.33
N LEU A 122 -16.80 4.19 -10.09
CA LEU A 122 -16.67 5.12 -8.97
C LEU A 122 -15.62 6.20 -9.28
N SER A 123 -14.43 5.80 -9.76
CA SER A 123 -13.35 6.72 -10.13
C SER A 123 -13.81 7.71 -11.20
N ASN A 124 -14.45 7.22 -12.26
CA ASN A 124 -15.01 8.07 -13.31
C ASN A 124 -16.12 9.00 -12.80
N GLY A 125 -16.95 8.53 -11.86
CA GLY A 125 -17.98 9.35 -11.20
C GLY A 125 -17.39 10.50 -10.40
N ILE A 126 -16.33 10.24 -9.63
CA ILE A 126 -15.58 11.23 -8.86
C ILE A 126 -14.92 12.28 -9.78
N GLN A 127 -14.31 11.81 -10.89
CA GLN A 127 -13.72 12.74 -11.86
C GLN A 127 -14.78 13.64 -12.50
N ARG A 128 -15.97 13.12 -12.82
CA ARG A 128 -17.09 13.95 -13.31
C ARG A 128 -17.49 15.03 -12.30
N ALA A 129 -17.55 14.68 -11.00
CA ALA A 129 -17.86 15.65 -9.95
C ALA A 129 -16.81 16.78 -9.87
N GLY A 130 -15.52 16.45 -9.92
CA GLY A 130 -14.42 17.43 -9.89
C GLY A 130 -14.40 18.34 -11.11
N LEU A 131 -14.67 17.79 -12.30
CA LEU A 131 -14.68 18.57 -13.55
C LEU A 131 -15.94 19.40 -13.74
N ALA A 132 -16.97 19.20 -12.91
CA ALA A 132 -18.19 20.01 -12.89
C ALA A 132 -18.12 21.20 -11.92
N GLN A 133 -17.01 21.36 -11.16
CA GLN A 133 -16.83 22.47 -10.23
C GLN A 133 -16.58 23.82 -10.96
N PRO A 134 -16.75 24.98 -10.28
CA PRO A 134 -16.45 26.30 -10.86
C PRO A 134 -15.02 26.37 -11.41
N THR A 135 -14.03 25.89 -10.66
CA THR A 135 -12.68 25.59 -11.18
C THR A 135 -12.60 24.10 -11.49
N PRO A 136 -12.72 23.67 -12.77
CA PRO A 136 -12.74 22.27 -13.15
C PRO A 136 -11.37 21.61 -12.95
N LEU A 137 -11.21 20.83 -11.90
CA LEU A 137 -9.97 20.12 -11.57
C LEU A 137 -10.20 18.61 -11.44
N PRO A 138 -9.35 17.77 -12.05
CA PRO A 138 -9.38 16.32 -11.77
C PRO A 138 -8.94 16.05 -10.35
N LEU A 139 -9.52 15.01 -9.72
CA LEU A 139 -9.13 14.57 -8.39
C LEU A 139 -7.97 13.57 -8.45
N LEU A 140 -7.13 13.59 -7.41
CA LEU A 140 -6.12 12.56 -7.18
C LEU A 140 -6.75 11.43 -6.36
N ILE A 141 -7.02 10.30 -7.00
CA ILE A 141 -7.58 9.12 -6.33
C ILE A 141 -6.43 8.24 -5.86
N SER A 142 -6.44 7.87 -4.58
CA SER A 142 -5.36 7.18 -3.89
C SER A 142 -5.83 5.94 -3.13
N THR A 143 -4.89 5.08 -2.74
CA THR A 143 -5.12 3.93 -1.86
C THR A 143 -3.82 3.47 -1.21
N ASP A 144 -3.89 2.58 -0.19
CA ASP A 144 -2.77 1.85 0.40
C ASP A 144 -2.69 0.44 -0.19
N GLN A 145 -2.11 0.27 -1.35
CA GLN A 145 -1.85 -1.04 -1.95
C GLN A 145 -0.37 -1.39 -1.74
N GLU A 146 -0.01 -1.71 -0.50
CA GLU A 146 1.35 -2.12 -0.12
C GLU A 146 1.63 -3.57 -0.52
N HIS A 147 0.56 -4.36 -0.68
CA HIS A 147 0.56 -5.82 -0.75
C HIS A 147 0.98 -6.50 0.58
N GLY A 148 1.08 -7.83 0.59
CA GLY A 148 1.19 -8.52 1.86
C GLY A 148 -0.02 -8.25 2.76
N ILE A 149 0.23 -7.74 3.97
CA ILE A 149 -0.84 -7.54 4.96
C ILE A 149 -1.66 -6.26 4.77
N VAL A 150 -1.26 -5.36 3.87
CA VAL A 150 -1.96 -4.10 3.58
C VAL A 150 -2.35 -4.04 2.11
N CYS A 151 -3.56 -4.52 1.83
CA CYS A 151 -4.18 -4.52 0.51
C CYS A 151 -5.58 -3.91 0.59
N ARG A 152 -5.96 -3.08 -0.39
CA ARG A 152 -7.31 -2.50 -0.49
C ARG A 152 -8.07 -3.02 -1.70
N VAL A 153 -7.36 -3.31 -2.78
CA VAL A 153 -7.91 -3.90 -3.99
C VAL A 153 -7.57 -5.39 -3.99
N GLY A 154 -8.58 -6.23 -3.74
CA GLY A 154 -8.44 -7.68 -3.67
C GLY A 154 -8.76 -8.37 -5.01
N LYS A 155 -8.93 -9.69 -4.97
CA LYS A 155 -9.29 -10.50 -6.15
C LYS A 155 -10.50 -9.92 -6.90
N PRO A 156 -10.48 -9.95 -8.23
CA PRO A 156 -9.55 -10.66 -9.12
C PRO A 156 -8.23 -9.93 -9.40
N ALA A 157 -7.95 -8.76 -8.77
CA ALA A 157 -6.66 -8.08 -8.92
C ALA A 157 -5.49 -8.98 -8.47
N THR A 158 -4.35 -8.80 -9.12
CA THR A 158 -3.15 -9.57 -8.85
C THR A 158 -2.56 -9.17 -7.50
N LEU A 159 -2.59 -10.08 -6.53
CA LEU A 159 -1.83 -9.93 -5.29
C LEU A 159 -0.37 -10.32 -5.56
N VAL A 160 0.56 -9.43 -5.25
CA VAL A 160 2.00 -9.69 -5.32
C VAL A 160 2.57 -9.81 -3.90
N PRO A 161 3.74 -10.42 -3.71
CA PRO A 161 4.35 -10.53 -2.39
C PRO A 161 4.55 -9.18 -1.71
N GLY A 162 4.38 -9.17 -0.37
CA GLY A 162 4.60 -7.99 0.46
C GLY A 162 6.07 -7.59 0.58
N ALA A 163 6.33 -6.44 1.22
CA ALA A 163 7.66 -5.84 1.25
C ALA A 163 8.72 -6.77 1.87
N MET A 164 8.45 -7.41 3.02
CA MET A 164 9.44 -8.30 3.65
C MET A 164 9.70 -9.56 2.81
N ALA A 165 8.69 -10.09 2.12
CA ALA A 165 8.88 -11.18 1.16
C ALA A 165 9.79 -10.74 0.01
N LEU A 166 9.53 -9.56 -0.59
CA LEU A 166 10.41 -9.00 -1.63
C LEU A 166 11.83 -8.75 -1.11
N GLY A 167 11.97 -8.34 0.15
CA GLY A 167 13.25 -8.24 0.85
C GLY A 167 13.97 -9.59 0.95
N ALA A 168 13.23 -10.65 1.29
CA ALA A 168 13.77 -12.01 1.33
C ALA A 168 14.21 -12.52 -0.05
N GLY A 169 13.53 -12.09 -1.12
CA GLY A 169 13.93 -12.38 -2.50
C GLY A 169 15.16 -11.59 -2.95
N GLY A 170 15.39 -10.39 -2.41
CA GLY A 170 16.53 -9.52 -2.69
C GLY A 170 16.65 -9.05 -4.15
N SER A 171 15.63 -9.26 -4.98
CA SER A 171 15.66 -8.98 -6.42
C SER A 171 15.06 -7.62 -6.74
N HIS A 172 15.88 -6.66 -7.14
CA HIS A 172 15.43 -5.34 -7.60
C HIS A 172 14.51 -5.44 -8.84
N ALA A 173 14.80 -6.40 -9.74
CA ALA A 173 14.02 -6.62 -10.95
C ALA A 173 12.62 -7.14 -10.62
N ASP A 174 12.51 -8.11 -9.71
CA ASP A 174 11.22 -8.68 -9.29
C ASP A 174 10.42 -7.66 -8.46
N THR A 175 11.08 -6.90 -7.57
CA THR A 175 10.46 -5.81 -6.80
C THR A 175 9.89 -4.71 -7.72
N ARG A 176 10.66 -4.30 -8.73
CA ARG A 176 10.17 -3.36 -9.75
C ARG A 176 9.01 -3.94 -10.55
N LYS A 177 9.10 -5.23 -10.94
CA LYS A 177 8.03 -5.91 -11.72
C LYS A 177 6.76 -6.06 -10.92
N ALA A 178 6.84 -6.41 -9.62
CA ALA A 178 5.69 -6.47 -8.72
C ALA A 178 4.97 -5.12 -8.64
N ALA A 179 5.73 -4.02 -8.42
CA ALA A 179 5.18 -2.67 -8.39
C ALA A 179 4.61 -2.21 -9.74
N GLN A 180 5.22 -2.63 -10.85
CA GLN A 180 4.72 -2.33 -12.19
C GLN A 180 3.37 -3.02 -12.45
N ILE A 181 3.21 -4.28 -12.04
CA ILE A 181 1.94 -5.02 -12.15
C ILE A 181 0.86 -4.33 -11.32
N ALA A 182 1.15 -4.09 -10.03
CA ALA A 182 0.23 -3.42 -9.14
C ALA A 182 -0.17 -2.02 -9.65
N GLY A 183 0.80 -1.23 -10.10
CA GLY A 183 0.56 0.10 -10.66
C GLY A 183 -0.30 0.06 -11.93
N ALA A 184 -0.05 -0.88 -12.84
CA ALA A 184 -0.85 -1.02 -14.05
C ALA A 184 -2.33 -1.37 -13.73
N GLU A 185 -2.56 -2.24 -12.75
CA GLU A 185 -3.92 -2.61 -12.33
C GLU A 185 -4.62 -1.48 -11.57
N LEU A 186 -3.91 -0.72 -10.72
CA LEU A 186 -4.44 0.47 -10.06
C LEU A 186 -4.80 1.56 -11.09
N ALA A 187 -3.92 1.83 -12.04
CA ALA A 187 -4.18 2.81 -13.10
C ALA A 187 -5.41 2.43 -13.94
N ALA A 188 -5.60 1.14 -14.24
CA ALA A 188 -6.74 0.65 -15.01
C ALA A 188 -8.08 0.90 -14.33
N VAL A 189 -8.13 0.99 -13.00
CA VAL A 189 -9.34 1.31 -12.23
C VAL A 189 -9.44 2.78 -11.81
N GLY A 190 -8.52 3.64 -12.29
CA GLY A 190 -8.53 5.08 -12.03
C GLY A 190 -7.85 5.53 -10.74
N ILE A 191 -7.17 4.63 -10.02
CA ILE A 191 -6.35 4.98 -8.86
C ILE A 191 -4.98 5.43 -9.38
N ARG A 192 -4.63 6.70 -9.13
CA ARG A 192 -3.43 7.33 -9.69
C ARG A 192 -2.36 7.68 -8.66
N GLN A 193 -2.61 7.43 -7.38
CA GLN A 193 -1.61 7.53 -6.32
C GLN A 193 -1.68 6.30 -5.42
N ASN A 194 -0.53 5.70 -5.13
CA ASN A 194 -0.42 4.60 -4.16
C ASN A 194 0.45 5.05 -2.99
N TYR A 195 -0.03 4.86 -1.76
CA TYR A 195 0.75 5.10 -0.55
C TYR A 195 1.67 3.90 -0.27
N ALA A 196 2.60 3.69 -1.18
CA ALA A 196 3.71 2.75 -1.16
C ALA A 196 4.86 3.30 -2.03
N PRO A 197 6.13 2.96 -1.76
CA PRO A 197 6.63 1.93 -0.83
C PRO A 197 6.74 2.38 0.63
N VAL A 198 6.70 1.38 1.55
CA VAL A 198 7.17 1.57 2.92
C VAL A 198 8.70 1.64 2.91
N ALA A 199 9.24 2.74 3.41
CA ALA A 199 10.68 3.04 3.44
C ALA A 199 11.30 2.87 4.84
N ASP A 200 10.52 2.39 5.80
CA ASP A 200 10.96 2.15 7.17
C ASP A 200 11.93 0.97 7.24
N VAL A 201 13.01 1.11 7.99
CA VAL A 201 14.01 0.05 8.24
C VAL A 201 13.66 -0.68 9.52
N ASN A 202 13.22 -1.94 9.43
CA ASN A 202 12.68 -2.69 10.56
C ASN A 202 13.77 -3.29 11.44
N VAL A 203 14.37 -2.48 12.30
CA VAL A 203 15.42 -2.91 13.23
C VAL A 203 14.88 -3.43 14.56
N ASN A 204 13.63 -3.12 14.89
CA ASN A 204 12.99 -3.56 16.11
C ASN A 204 12.00 -4.71 15.83
N PRO A 205 12.29 -5.96 16.22
CA PRO A 205 11.38 -7.08 16.01
C PRO A 205 10.07 -6.98 16.79
N ALA A 206 10.02 -6.12 17.82
CA ALA A 206 8.81 -5.84 18.60
C ALA A 206 7.94 -4.74 17.97
N ASN A 207 8.32 -4.18 16.82
CA ASN A 207 7.53 -3.15 16.15
C ASN A 207 6.15 -3.69 15.76
N PRO A 208 5.06 -3.16 16.35
CA PRO A 208 3.71 -3.71 16.15
C PRO A 208 3.08 -3.28 14.82
N VAL A 209 3.59 -2.20 14.21
CA VAL A 209 2.98 -1.50 13.07
C VAL A 209 3.68 -1.79 11.75
N ILE A 210 5.01 -1.79 11.75
CA ILE A 210 5.81 -1.95 10.53
C ILE A 210 6.06 -3.44 10.25
N GLY A 211 6.91 -4.11 11.01
CA GLY A 211 7.17 -5.54 10.85
C GLY A 211 7.34 -5.93 9.37
N VAL A 212 6.51 -6.86 8.90
CA VAL A 212 6.54 -7.37 7.51
C VAL A 212 6.18 -6.34 6.42
N ARG A 213 5.73 -5.14 6.79
CA ARG A 213 5.53 -4.04 5.83
C ARG A 213 6.85 -3.42 5.36
N SER A 214 7.95 -3.61 6.11
CA SER A 214 9.31 -3.22 5.72
C SER A 214 9.98 -4.30 4.86
N PHE A 215 10.88 -3.89 3.97
CA PHE A 215 11.72 -4.82 3.21
C PHE A 215 12.75 -5.56 4.06
N GLY A 216 13.13 -5.03 5.23
CA GLY A 216 14.11 -5.65 6.10
C GLY A 216 14.77 -4.68 7.09
N SER A 217 15.90 -5.11 7.65
CA SER A 217 16.64 -4.37 8.66
C SER A 217 17.96 -3.75 8.17
N ASP A 218 18.38 -4.04 6.93
CA ASP A 218 19.56 -3.42 6.32
C ASP A 218 19.14 -2.15 5.56
N PRO A 219 19.60 -0.94 5.96
CA PRO A 219 19.16 0.31 5.35
C PRO A 219 19.53 0.44 3.87
N GLN A 220 20.63 -0.17 3.41
CA GLN A 220 21.04 -0.08 2.02
C GLN A 220 20.23 -1.05 1.14
N ALA A 221 19.94 -2.25 1.63
CA ALA A 221 19.06 -3.20 0.94
C ALA A 221 17.63 -2.63 0.84
N VAL A 222 17.09 -2.07 1.94
CA VAL A 222 15.78 -1.39 1.92
C VAL A 222 15.78 -0.22 0.93
N ALA A 223 16.82 0.63 0.92
CA ALA A 223 16.94 1.76 0.02
C ALA A 223 16.90 1.35 -1.47
N ALA A 224 17.60 0.28 -1.83
CA ALA A 224 17.63 -0.22 -3.19
C ALA A 224 16.27 -0.78 -3.65
N LEU A 225 15.56 -1.50 -2.77
CA LEU A 225 14.24 -2.07 -3.06
C LEU A 225 13.14 -0.98 -3.10
N VAL A 226 13.22 0.02 -2.23
CA VAL A 226 12.37 1.22 -2.28
C VAL A 226 12.49 1.92 -3.63
N ALA A 227 13.72 2.19 -4.10
CA ALA A 227 13.93 2.81 -5.42
C ALA A 227 13.39 1.94 -6.57
N ALA A 228 13.48 0.61 -6.45
CA ALA A 228 12.92 -0.31 -7.44
C ALA A 228 11.40 -0.23 -7.49
N GLN A 229 10.71 -0.20 -6.34
CA GLN A 229 9.25 -0.01 -6.30
C GLN A 229 8.81 1.35 -6.83
N VAL A 230 9.49 2.43 -6.47
CA VAL A 230 9.24 3.78 -7.02
C VAL A 230 9.23 3.74 -8.55
N LYS A 231 10.29 3.18 -9.15
CA LYS A 231 10.39 3.05 -10.61
C LYS A 231 9.29 2.15 -11.20
N GLY A 232 8.84 1.15 -10.45
CA GLY A 232 7.75 0.26 -10.88
C GLY A 232 6.42 0.98 -10.95
N TYR A 233 5.96 1.59 -9.85
CA TYR A 233 4.69 2.31 -9.78
C TYR A 233 4.65 3.48 -10.75
N GLN A 234 5.67 4.35 -10.72
CA GLN A 234 5.69 5.54 -11.58
C GLN A 234 5.82 5.19 -13.06
N GLY A 235 6.55 4.11 -13.39
CA GLY A 235 6.60 3.58 -14.76
C GLY A 235 5.27 3.02 -15.27
N ALA A 236 4.33 2.72 -14.38
CA ALA A 236 2.96 2.30 -14.70
C ALA A 236 1.94 3.45 -14.67
N GLY A 237 2.38 4.70 -14.48
CA GLY A 237 1.51 5.88 -14.44
C GLY A 237 0.76 6.10 -13.12
N VAL A 238 1.29 5.56 -12.02
CA VAL A 238 0.78 5.76 -10.66
C VAL A 238 1.84 6.44 -9.82
N ALA A 239 1.50 7.54 -9.16
CA ALA A 239 2.38 8.22 -8.22
C ALA A 239 2.71 7.29 -7.04
N ALA A 240 4.00 7.09 -6.79
CA ALA A 240 4.48 6.38 -5.61
C ALA A 240 4.61 7.34 -4.41
N THR A 241 4.42 6.82 -3.20
CA THR A 241 4.56 7.60 -1.96
C THR A 241 5.41 6.83 -0.96
N SER A 242 6.64 7.27 -0.72
CA SER A 242 7.49 6.66 0.31
C SER A 242 7.06 7.08 1.71
N LYS A 243 6.98 6.12 2.64
CA LYS A 243 6.47 6.32 3.99
C LYS A 243 7.20 5.44 5.02
N HIS A 244 7.29 5.86 6.28
CA HIS A 244 6.73 7.04 6.94
C HIS A 244 7.88 7.97 7.38
N PHE A 245 8.06 9.11 6.72
CA PHE A 245 9.18 10.02 7.00
C PHE A 245 9.08 10.65 8.41
N PRO A 246 10.16 10.69 9.22
CA PRO A 246 11.56 10.44 8.91
C PRO A 246 12.06 8.99 9.12
N GLY A 247 11.19 8.02 9.36
CA GLY A 247 11.48 6.60 9.56
C GLY A 247 10.77 6.06 10.82
N HIS A 248 9.93 5.02 10.68
CA HIS A 248 9.06 4.44 11.72
C HIS A 248 9.53 3.03 12.15
N GLY A 249 10.74 2.60 11.70
CA GLY A 249 11.16 1.21 11.82
C GLY A 249 11.60 0.77 13.22
N ASP A 250 11.93 1.70 14.13
CA ASP A 250 12.35 1.41 15.51
C ASP A 250 11.36 1.97 16.54
N THR A 251 10.08 1.61 16.41
CA THR A 251 9.07 1.95 17.41
C THR A 251 8.53 0.70 18.09
N ALA A 252 8.23 0.80 19.39
CA ALA A 252 7.54 -0.23 20.17
C ALA A 252 6.09 0.14 20.48
N VAL A 253 5.64 1.33 20.07
CA VAL A 253 4.29 1.86 20.22
C VAL A 253 3.65 2.04 18.84
N ASP A 254 2.39 1.67 18.71
CA ASP A 254 1.61 1.88 17.50
C ASP A 254 1.08 3.32 17.45
N SER A 255 1.45 4.06 16.41
CA SER A 255 1.04 5.45 16.19
C SER A 255 -0.46 5.64 15.95
N HIS A 256 -1.21 4.57 15.69
CA HIS A 256 -2.68 4.61 15.66
C HIS A 256 -3.30 4.85 17.05
N TYR A 257 -2.61 4.46 18.13
CA TYR A 257 -3.13 4.51 19.50
C TYR A 257 -2.31 5.39 20.45
N GLY A 258 -1.14 5.86 20.03
CA GLY A 258 -0.28 6.69 20.85
C GLY A 258 0.79 7.42 20.05
N LEU A 259 1.62 8.22 20.70
CA LEU A 259 2.70 8.97 20.07
C LEU A 259 4.06 8.30 20.34
N PRO A 260 4.60 7.52 19.37
CA PRO A 260 5.89 6.84 19.53
C PRO A 260 7.04 7.86 19.53
N THR A 261 8.11 7.54 20.28
CA THR A 261 9.36 8.29 20.27
C THR A 261 10.50 7.41 19.78
N ILE A 262 11.27 7.90 18.82
CA ILE A 262 12.52 7.29 18.34
C ILE A 262 13.68 8.08 18.91
N THR A 263 14.56 7.39 19.64
CA THR A 263 15.69 8.01 20.36
C THR A 263 17.00 7.99 19.57
N HIS A 264 16.94 7.72 18.26
CA HIS A 264 18.13 7.77 17.39
C HIS A 264 18.76 9.16 17.46
N THR A 265 20.08 9.20 17.61
CA THR A 265 20.84 10.42 17.37
C THR A 265 20.73 10.86 15.91
N ARG A 266 21.06 12.12 15.62
CA ARG A 266 21.06 12.60 14.23
C ARG A 266 22.00 11.78 13.31
N ALA A 267 23.13 11.29 13.84
CA ALA A 267 24.05 10.42 13.11
C ALA A 267 23.41 9.04 12.82
N GLN A 268 22.82 8.42 13.83
CA GLN A 268 22.10 7.14 13.64
C GLN A 268 20.94 7.27 12.66
N TRP A 269 20.15 8.33 12.75
CA TRP A 269 19.10 8.61 11.77
C TRP A 269 19.68 8.71 10.35
N ALA A 270 20.81 9.42 10.19
CA ALA A 270 21.43 9.63 8.88
C ALA A 270 21.95 8.35 8.22
N GLU A 271 22.34 7.35 9.04
CA GLU A 271 22.89 6.05 8.62
C GLU A 271 21.81 4.98 8.50
N LEU A 272 20.77 5.02 9.34
CA LEU A 272 19.76 3.97 9.45
C LEU A 272 18.45 4.34 8.75
N ASP A 273 17.83 5.47 9.10
CA ASP A 273 16.48 5.79 8.66
C ASP A 273 16.44 6.58 7.35
N ALA A 274 17.43 7.47 7.12
CA ALA A 274 17.47 8.37 5.97
C ALA A 274 17.80 7.70 4.62
N PRO A 275 18.60 6.61 4.52
CA PRO A 275 19.02 6.06 3.23
C PRO A 275 17.86 5.65 2.31
N PRO A 276 16.77 5.00 2.75
CA PRO A 276 15.64 4.68 1.87
C PRO A 276 14.96 5.91 1.29
N PHE A 277 14.80 6.98 2.07
CA PHE A 277 14.20 8.23 1.59
C PHE A 277 15.12 8.97 0.61
N ARG A 278 16.44 9.00 0.87
CA ARG A 278 17.43 9.54 -0.09
C ARG A 278 17.37 8.79 -1.42
N SER A 279 17.26 7.46 -1.36
CA SER A 279 17.17 6.61 -2.54
C SER A 279 15.85 6.82 -3.31
N ALA A 280 14.73 7.00 -2.59
CA ALA A 280 13.45 7.34 -3.18
C ALA A 280 13.50 8.71 -3.90
N ILE A 281 14.09 9.73 -3.26
CA ILE A 281 14.26 11.08 -3.85
C ILE A 281 15.14 11.00 -5.09
N ALA A 282 16.27 10.29 -5.02
CA ALA A 282 17.15 10.08 -6.19
C ALA A 282 16.47 9.29 -7.31
N ALA A 283 15.49 8.43 -7.00
CA ALA A 283 14.67 7.74 -7.99
C ALA A 283 13.54 8.61 -8.57
N GLY A 284 13.37 9.85 -8.10
CA GLY A 284 12.35 10.79 -8.56
C GLY A 284 10.97 10.54 -8.00
N ILE A 285 10.87 10.18 -6.70
CA ILE A 285 9.60 9.92 -6.00
C ILE A 285 8.64 11.09 -6.10
N ASP A 286 7.37 10.81 -6.36
CA ASP A 286 6.31 11.79 -6.53
C ASP A 286 5.77 12.35 -5.21
N SER A 287 5.69 11.51 -4.18
CA SER A 287 5.14 11.89 -2.88
C SER A 287 5.91 11.26 -1.73
N ILE A 288 5.97 11.94 -0.59
CA ILE A 288 6.48 11.42 0.69
C ILE A 288 5.40 11.64 1.76
N MET A 289 5.09 10.56 2.49
CA MET A 289 4.14 10.60 3.62
C MET A 289 4.89 10.74 4.93
N THR A 290 4.40 11.66 5.77
CA THR A 290 4.99 11.93 7.11
C THR A 290 4.55 10.90 8.13
N ALA A 291 5.33 10.72 9.20
CA ALA A 291 5.01 9.87 10.34
C ALA A 291 4.50 10.69 11.54
N HIS A 292 3.58 10.11 12.32
CA HIS A 292 3.18 10.65 13.62
C HIS A 292 4.09 10.09 14.73
N ILE A 293 5.37 10.48 14.69
CA ILE A 293 6.41 10.04 15.64
C ILE A 293 7.23 11.23 16.11
N VAL A 294 7.73 11.16 17.32
CA VAL A 294 8.66 12.14 17.89
C VAL A 294 10.10 11.67 17.71
N VAL A 295 10.97 12.54 17.21
CA VAL A 295 12.41 12.28 17.07
C VAL A 295 13.19 13.46 17.68
N PRO A 296 13.47 13.46 19.01
CA PRO A 296 14.01 14.63 19.72
C PRO A 296 15.36 15.12 19.19
N ALA A 297 16.17 14.23 18.63
CA ALA A 297 17.45 14.59 18.01
C ALA A 297 17.32 15.36 16.69
N LEU A 298 16.14 15.34 16.05
CA LEU A 298 15.83 16.08 14.83
C LEU A 298 15.03 17.34 15.12
N ASP A 299 14.13 17.28 16.12
CA ASP A 299 13.36 18.42 16.64
C ASP A 299 13.16 18.29 18.15
N PRO A 300 13.79 19.17 18.97
CA PRO A 300 13.69 19.13 20.42
C PRO A 300 12.34 19.64 20.98
N SER A 301 11.42 20.12 20.12
CA SER A 301 10.07 20.56 20.55
C SER A 301 9.17 19.40 21.00
N GLU A 302 9.57 18.15 20.73
CA GLU A 302 8.77 16.95 20.93
C GLU A 302 7.42 16.99 20.18
N ASP A 303 7.37 17.69 19.05
CA ASP A 303 6.26 17.64 18.13
C ASP A 303 6.35 16.39 17.23
N PRO A 304 5.23 15.79 16.88
CA PRO A 304 5.23 14.74 15.85
C PRO A 304 5.86 15.27 14.56
N ALA A 305 6.62 14.43 13.86
CA ALA A 305 7.31 14.83 12.64
C ALA A 305 6.38 15.50 11.62
N THR A 306 5.10 15.06 11.55
CA THR A 306 4.04 15.68 10.73
C THR A 306 3.83 17.16 11.03
N LEU A 307 4.08 17.62 12.27
CA LEU A 307 3.89 19.00 12.72
C LEU A 307 5.21 19.78 12.88
N SER A 308 6.33 19.12 12.60
CA SER A 308 7.68 19.64 12.81
C SER A 308 8.22 20.37 11.58
N ARG A 309 8.33 21.69 11.65
CA ARG A 309 9.01 22.49 10.62
C ARG A 309 10.50 22.14 10.47
N PRO A 310 11.30 21.94 11.55
CA PRO A 310 12.67 21.47 11.43
C PRO A 310 12.81 20.17 10.63
N ILE A 311 11.89 19.20 10.80
CA ILE A 311 11.93 17.92 10.10
C ILE A 311 11.45 18.09 8.65
N LEU A 312 10.28 18.68 8.42
CA LEU A 312 9.68 18.70 7.07
C LEU A 312 10.28 19.80 6.18
N THR A 313 10.45 21.00 6.69
CA THR A 313 11.09 22.08 5.91
C THR A 313 12.62 21.93 5.97
N GLY A 314 13.21 21.92 7.17
CA GLY A 314 14.66 21.94 7.32
C GLY A 314 15.35 20.68 6.77
N ILE A 315 14.87 19.50 7.14
CA ILE A 315 15.52 18.26 6.68
C ILE A 315 14.99 17.83 5.30
N LEU A 316 13.69 17.63 5.15
CA LEU A 316 13.16 17.03 3.92
C LEU A 316 13.27 17.99 2.71
N ARG A 317 12.84 19.26 2.86
CA ARG A 317 12.88 20.22 1.75
C ARG A 317 14.29 20.75 1.49
N GLU A 318 14.95 21.29 2.53
CA GLU A 318 16.20 22.04 2.37
C GLU A 318 17.42 21.12 2.34
N GLN A 319 17.57 20.21 3.30
CA GLN A 319 18.75 19.35 3.38
C GLN A 319 18.71 18.21 2.34
N LEU A 320 17.55 17.54 2.14
CA LEU A 320 17.40 16.44 1.18
C LEU A 320 16.97 16.92 -0.20
N GLY A 321 16.62 18.21 -0.38
CA GLY A 321 16.28 18.82 -1.67
C GLY A 321 14.97 18.31 -2.30
N TYR A 322 14.00 17.85 -1.49
CA TYR A 322 12.76 17.29 -1.99
C TYR A 322 11.73 18.37 -2.34
N ASP A 323 11.27 18.45 -3.60
CA ASP A 323 10.23 19.40 -4.06
C ASP A 323 8.95 18.72 -4.58
N GLY A 324 8.76 17.44 -4.34
CA GLY A 324 7.51 16.73 -4.61
C GLY A 324 6.43 16.98 -3.55
N VAL A 325 5.31 16.28 -3.66
CA VAL A 325 4.19 16.40 -2.72
C VAL A 325 4.52 15.75 -1.37
N VAL A 326 4.29 16.48 -0.28
CA VAL A 326 4.33 15.94 1.09
C VAL A 326 2.90 15.77 1.59
N VAL A 327 2.53 14.54 1.90
CA VAL A 327 1.22 14.18 2.46
C VAL A 327 1.37 13.73 3.91
N THR A 328 0.43 14.06 4.78
CA THR A 328 0.41 13.51 6.15
C THR A 328 0.06 12.02 6.12
N ASP A 329 0.45 11.25 7.13
CA ASP A 329 -0.31 10.07 7.50
C ASP A 329 -1.72 10.49 7.95
N SER A 330 -2.63 9.51 8.14
CA SER A 330 -4.01 9.83 8.47
C SER A 330 -4.12 10.70 9.71
N LEU A 331 -4.71 11.88 9.57
CA LEU A 331 -4.94 12.79 10.69
C LEU A 331 -5.99 12.28 11.69
N GLY A 332 -6.63 11.15 11.39
CA GLY A 332 -7.50 10.44 12.31
C GLY A 332 -6.77 9.64 13.40
N MET A 333 -5.44 9.47 13.28
CA MET A 333 -4.63 8.70 14.24
C MET A 333 -4.38 9.47 15.54
N GLU A 334 -4.46 8.78 16.70
CA GLU A 334 -4.29 9.41 18.02
C GLU A 334 -2.90 10.03 18.22
N GLY A 335 -1.86 9.44 17.62
CA GLY A 335 -0.48 9.93 17.73
C GLY A 335 -0.26 11.39 17.31
N VAL A 336 -1.10 11.95 16.45
CA VAL A 336 -1.01 13.36 16.02
C VAL A 336 -2.03 14.26 16.72
N ARG A 337 -3.17 13.70 17.16
CA ARG A 337 -4.33 14.46 17.67
C ARG A 337 -4.20 14.85 19.14
N THR A 338 -3.58 14.00 19.95
CA THR A 338 -3.61 14.10 21.43
C THR A 338 -3.07 15.44 21.95
N LYS A 339 -2.02 15.98 21.33
CA LYS A 339 -1.35 17.21 21.81
C LYS A 339 -2.11 18.49 21.44
N TYR A 340 -2.68 18.57 20.24
CA TYR A 340 -3.20 19.83 19.68
C TYR A 340 -4.67 19.79 19.25
N GLY A 341 -5.27 18.61 19.12
CA GLY A 341 -6.65 18.43 18.68
C GLY A 341 -6.88 18.67 17.19
N ASP A 342 -8.08 18.30 16.74
CA ASP A 342 -8.46 18.22 15.32
C ASP A 342 -8.46 19.57 14.59
N GLU A 343 -8.66 20.67 15.33
CA GLU A 343 -8.68 22.02 14.77
C GLU A 343 -7.26 22.54 14.48
N ARG A 344 -6.31 22.30 15.40
CA ARG A 344 -4.96 22.86 15.26
C ARG A 344 -4.03 22.03 14.39
N VAL A 345 -4.19 20.71 14.38
CA VAL A 345 -3.31 19.78 13.65
C VAL A 345 -3.18 20.13 12.16
N PRO A 346 -4.26 20.36 11.38
CA PRO A 346 -4.12 20.67 9.96
C PRO A 346 -3.37 21.99 9.70
N VAL A 347 -3.58 23.01 10.53
CA VAL A 347 -2.88 24.29 10.43
C VAL A 347 -1.39 24.12 10.70
N LEU A 348 -1.03 23.41 11.78
CA LEU A 348 0.36 23.15 12.15
C LEU A 348 1.10 22.32 11.11
N ALA A 349 0.42 21.29 10.52
CA ALA A 349 0.99 20.48 9.46
C ALA A 349 1.34 21.34 8.21
N LEU A 350 0.44 22.23 7.80
CA LEU A 350 0.70 23.16 6.70
C LEU A 350 1.86 24.12 7.03
N LYS A 351 1.93 24.65 8.26
CA LYS A 351 3.05 25.49 8.71
C LYS A 351 4.38 24.73 8.73
N ALA A 352 4.35 23.42 9.03
CA ALA A 352 5.53 22.56 9.00
C ALA A 352 6.06 22.30 7.59
N GLY A 353 5.22 22.35 6.55
CA GLY A 353 5.63 22.15 5.16
C GLY A 353 4.87 21.04 4.41
N VAL A 354 3.80 20.51 4.99
CA VAL A 354 2.89 19.55 4.34
C VAL A 354 2.12 20.20 3.20
N ASP A 355 1.84 19.46 2.13
CA ASP A 355 1.02 19.92 1.00
C ASP A 355 -0.37 19.29 0.99
N GLN A 356 -0.52 18.02 1.45
CA GLN A 356 -1.79 17.32 1.49
C GLN A 356 -2.12 16.82 2.90
N LEU A 357 -3.32 17.08 3.35
CA LEU A 357 -3.89 16.68 4.63
C LEU A 357 -4.76 15.44 4.44
N LEU A 358 -4.28 14.28 4.88
CA LEU A 358 -4.96 13.01 4.66
C LEU A 358 -5.97 12.72 5.76
N ASN A 359 -7.23 12.54 5.37
CA ASN A 359 -8.27 11.89 6.14
C ASN A 359 -8.43 12.42 7.59
N PRO A 360 -8.65 13.74 7.78
CA PRO A 360 -8.95 14.27 9.10
C PRO A 360 -10.24 13.63 9.65
N PRO A 361 -10.33 13.40 10.98
CA PRO A 361 -11.48 12.72 11.57
C PRO A 361 -12.78 13.53 11.49
N LYS A 362 -12.66 14.86 11.44
CA LYS A 362 -13.73 15.84 11.27
C LYS A 362 -13.34 16.84 10.19
N LEU A 363 -13.80 16.58 8.96
CA LEU A 363 -13.40 17.38 7.81
C LEU A 363 -13.85 18.86 7.95
N ASP A 364 -15.07 19.09 8.41
CA ASP A 364 -15.62 20.43 8.60
C ASP A 364 -14.80 21.27 9.59
N ILE A 365 -14.35 20.67 10.69
CA ILE A 365 -13.49 21.34 11.68
C ILE A 365 -12.13 21.66 11.06
N ALA A 366 -11.49 20.67 10.41
CA ALA A 366 -10.17 20.83 9.79
C ALA A 366 -10.19 21.87 8.65
N TRP A 367 -11.18 21.79 7.79
CA TRP A 367 -11.34 22.69 6.64
C TRP A 367 -11.56 24.14 7.08
N ASN A 368 -12.52 24.37 8.02
CA ASN A 368 -12.77 25.71 8.56
C ASN A 368 -11.58 26.25 9.36
N ALA A 369 -10.80 25.40 10.05
CA ALA A 369 -9.61 25.84 10.76
C ALA A 369 -8.53 26.36 9.81
N VAL A 370 -8.32 25.71 8.67
CA VAL A 370 -7.37 26.17 7.65
C VAL A 370 -7.87 27.47 7.02
N LEU A 371 -9.17 27.58 6.71
CA LEU A 371 -9.77 28.79 6.15
C LEU A 371 -9.53 29.98 7.09
N ARG A 372 -9.94 29.86 8.37
CA ARG A 372 -9.71 30.90 9.38
C ARG A 372 -8.24 31.25 9.56
N ALA A 373 -7.35 30.28 9.55
CA ALA A 373 -5.92 30.54 9.69
C ALA A 373 -5.35 31.41 8.56
N VAL A 374 -5.95 31.35 7.35
CA VAL A 374 -5.59 32.26 6.25
C VAL A 374 -6.22 33.62 6.44
N GLU A 375 -7.51 33.70 6.80
CA GLU A 375 -8.23 34.96 7.05
C GLU A 375 -7.57 35.78 8.18
N ASP A 376 -7.12 35.09 9.23
CA ASP A 376 -6.41 35.69 10.40
C ASP A 376 -4.93 35.98 10.13
N GLY A 377 -4.39 35.58 8.96
CA GLY A 377 -2.99 35.80 8.58
C GLY A 377 -1.99 34.85 9.26
N GLU A 378 -2.43 33.78 9.95
CA GLU A 378 -1.56 32.73 10.51
C GLU A 378 -0.94 31.87 9.40
N LEU A 379 -1.68 31.61 8.33
CA LEU A 379 -1.21 31.05 7.06
C LEU A 379 -1.34 32.13 5.96
N THR A 380 -0.45 32.10 4.99
CA THR A 380 -0.57 32.99 3.82
C THR A 380 -1.17 32.23 2.63
N GLU A 381 -1.94 32.91 1.78
CA GLU A 381 -2.39 32.31 0.51
C GLU A 381 -1.20 31.80 -0.32
N ALA A 382 -0.09 32.52 -0.35
CA ALA A 382 1.13 32.10 -1.04
C ALA A 382 1.67 30.74 -0.54
N ARG A 383 1.46 30.41 0.76
CA ARG A 383 1.80 29.08 1.31
C ARG A 383 0.87 27.99 0.73
N LEU A 384 -0.42 28.28 0.62
CA LEU A 384 -1.40 27.38 0.00
C LEU A 384 -1.09 27.21 -1.48
N ASP A 385 -0.86 28.32 -2.20
CA ASP A 385 -0.57 28.34 -3.64
C ASP A 385 0.68 27.48 -3.98
N ALA A 386 1.70 27.54 -3.13
CA ALA A 386 2.90 26.70 -3.29
C ALA A 386 2.58 25.20 -3.17
N SER A 387 1.72 24.80 -2.24
CA SER A 387 1.24 23.43 -2.11
C SER A 387 0.38 22.98 -3.29
N ILE A 388 -0.58 23.81 -3.66
CA ILE A 388 -1.48 23.52 -4.78
C ILE A 388 -0.67 23.37 -6.07
N LEU A 389 0.34 24.20 -6.28
CA LEU A 389 1.21 24.08 -7.46
C LEU A 389 1.89 22.70 -7.53
N ARG A 390 2.40 22.16 -6.41
CA ARG A 390 2.97 20.80 -6.37
C ARG A 390 1.92 19.74 -6.68
N ILE A 391 0.73 19.86 -6.10
CA ILE A 391 -0.40 18.94 -6.35
C ILE A 391 -0.81 18.99 -7.82
N LEU A 392 -0.94 20.17 -8.42
CA LEU A 392 -1.34 20.31 -9.83
C LEU A 392 -0.23 19.85 -10.79
N ARG A 393 1.06 20.06 -10.46
CA ARG A 393 2.18 19.47 -11.20
C ARG A 393 2.09 17.94 -11.20
N LEU A 394 1.77 17.33 -10.06
CA LEU A 394 1.59 15.88 -9.95
C LEU A 394 0.39 15.41 -10.79
N LYS A 395 -0.76 16.06 -10.69
CA LYS A 395 -1.94 15.77 -11.51
C LYS A 395 -1.63 15.87 -13.01
N THR A 396 -0.82 16.86 -13.41
CA THR A 396 -0.38 17.06 -14.79
C THR A 396 0.56 15.92 -15.23
N LYS A 397 1.59 15.60 -14.43
CA LYS A 397 2.52 14.48 -14.69
C LYS A 397 1.78 13.16 -14.90
N LEU A 398 0.72 12.92 -14.15
CA LEU A 398 -0.13 11.72 -14.26
C LEU A 398 -1.10 11.77 -15.45
N GLY A 399 -1.12 12.85 -16.23
CA GLY A 399 -2.00 13.00 -17.40
C GLY A 399 -3.48 13.26 -17.05
N LEU A 400 -3.82 13.53 -15.78
CA LEU A 400 -5.20 13.65 -15.33
C LEU A 400 -5.98 14.81 -15.98
N PHE A 401 -5.31 15.87 -16.39
CA PHE A 401 -5.96 16.98 -17.12
C PHE A 401 -6.34 16.58 -18.55
N ARG A 402 -5.64 15.62 -19.15
CA ARG A 402 -5.89 15.15 -20.51
C ARG A 402 -6.83 13.95 -20.55
N GLU A 403 -6.57 12.98 -19.66
CA GLU A 403 -7.28 11.69 -19.59
C GLU A 403 -7.72 11.41 -18.16
N PRO A 404 -8.75 12.12 -17.65
CA PRO A 404 -9.22 11.93 -16.27
C PRO A 404 -9.98 10.62 -16.08
N TYR A 405 -10.52 10.04 -17.18
CA TYR A 405 -11.37 8.86 -17.13
C TYR A 405 -10.62 7.59 -17.53
N VAL A 406 -11.11 6.47 -17.04
CA VAL A 406 -10.65 5.14 -17.44
C VAL A 406 -11.74 4.38 -18.19
N SER A 407 -11.33 3.44 -19.07
CA SER A 407 -12.26 2.60 -19.83
C SER A 407 -12.76 1.46 -18.96
N VAL A 408 -14.01 1.53 -18.52
CA VAL A 408 -14.65 0.46 -17.72
C VAL A 408 -14.72 -0.89 -18.48
N SER A 409 -14.87 -0.87 -19.81
CA SER A 409 -14.88 -2.08 -20.62
C SER A 409 -13.52 -2.80 -20.65
N ASP A 410 -12.43 -2.07 -20.48
CA ASP A 410 -11.06 -2.56 -20.67
C ASP A 410 -10.40 -3.02 -19.35
N VAL A 411 -11.01 -2.71 -18.21
CA VAL A 411 -10.48 -3.05 -16.88
C VAL A 411 -10.10 -4.53 -16.77
N ASN A 412 -10.99 -5.42 -17.20
CA ASN A 412 -10.79 -6.88 -17.08
C ASN A 412 -9.69 -7.44 -18.01
N ARG A 413 -9.18 -6.65 -18.96
CA ARG A 413 -8.01 -7.04 -19.78
C ARG A 413 -6.70 -6.83 -19.04
N THR A 414 -6.68 -5.93 -18.08
CA THR A 414 -5.48 -5.58 -17.31
C THR A 414 -5.50 -6.22 -15.92
N VAL A 415 -6.62 -6.06 -15.19
CA VAL A 415 -6.73 -6.49 -13.79
C VAL A 415 -6.88 -8.01 -13.72
N GLY A 416 -5.98 -8.66 -12.98
CA GLY A 416 -5.95 -10.11 -12.83
C GLY A 416 -5.55 -10.86 -14.10
N GLY A 417 -4.85 -10.21 -15.02
CA GLY A 417 -4.39 -10.82 -16.26
C GLY A 417 -3.49 -12.03 -16.02
N ALA A 418 -3.63 -13.09 -16.83
CA ALA A 418 -2.89 -14.34 -16.65
C ALA A 418 -1.36 -14.15 -16.55
N ALA A 419 -0.79 -13.22 -17.32
CA ALA A 419 0.62 -12.89 -17.26
C ALA A 419 1.01 -12.24 -15.91
N HIS A 420 0.15 -11.39 -15.32
CA HIS A 420 0.36 -10.79 -14.03
C HIS A 420 0.34 -11.85 -12.92
N LEU A 421 -0.65 -12.73 -12.92
CA LEU A 421 -0.78 -13.83 -11.96
C LEU A 421 0.44 -14.77 -12.02
N ALA A 422 0.87 -15.17 -13.23
CA ALA A 422 2.05 -16.02 -13.39
C ALA A 422 3.35 -15.35 -12.90
N HIS A 423 3.50 -14.03 -13.09
CA HIS A 423 4.64 -13.29 -12.54
C HIS A 423 4.58 -13.22 -11.00
N ALA A 424 3.40 -12.98 -10.43
CA ALA A 424 3.21 -12.93 -8.98
C ALA A 424 3.56 -14.27 -8.32
N ASP A 425 3.09 -15.39 -8.87
CA ASP A 425 3.40 -16.74 -8.39
C ASP A 425 4.92 -17.01 -8.44
N ARG A 426 5.59 -16.70 -9.57
CA ARG A 426 7.04 -16.87 -9.71
C ARG A 426 7.84 -16.01 -8.71
N ILE A 427 7.41 -14.76 -8.49
CA ILE A 427 8.06 -13.87 -7.52
C ILE A 427 7.88 -14.45 -6.11
N ALA A 428 6.67 -14.87 -5.73
CA ALA A 428 6.38 -15.45 -4.42
C ALA A 428 7.20 -16.71 -4.14
N GLU A 429 7.34 -17.60 -5.13
CA GLU A 429 8.22 -18.78 -5.02
C GLU A 429 9.68 -18.40 -4.71
N ALA A 430 10.17 -17.31 -5.32
CA ALA A 430 11.53 -16.82 -5.11
C ALA A 430 11.74 -16.16 -3.74
N THR A 431 10.68 -15.70 -3.09
CA THR A 431 10.74 -15.03 -1.78
C THR A 431 10.56 -15.98 -0.60
N THR A 432 9.92 -17.14 -0.79
CA THR A 432 9.68 -18.13 0.27
C THR A 432 11.00 -18.63 0.87
N THR A 433 11.12 -18.55 2.20
CA THR A 433 12.36 -18.84 2.91
C THR A 433 12.25 -20.10 3.74
N LEU A 434 13.11 -21.09 3.50
CA LEU A 434 13.25 -22.30 4.32
C LEU A 434 14.24 -22.02 5.45
N LEU A 435 13.76 -21.99 6.70
CA LEU A 435 14.57 -21.66 7.88
C LEU A 435 15.19 -22.88 8.57
N LEU A 436 14.46 -23.99 8.59
CA LEU A 436 14.84 -25.25 9.25
C LEU A 436 14.39 -26.43 8.39
N ASN A 437 15.22 -27.48 8.29
CA ASN A 437 14.86 -28.73 7.62
C ASN A 437 15.66 -29.92 8.22
N GLU A 438 15.26 -30.37 9.42
CA GLU A 438 15.92 -31.42 10.13
C GLU A 438 15.70 -32.81 9.47
N GLY A 439 16.78 -33.52 9.27
CA GLY A 439 16.77 -34.84 8.64
C GLY A 439 16.26 -34.85 7.21
N GLY A 440 16.21 -33.67 6.54
CA GLY A 440 15.77 -33.59 5.15
C GLY A 440 14.30 -33.95 4.94
N LEU A 441 13.41 -33.60 5.90
CA LEU A 441 11.97 -33.88 5.78
C LEU A 441 11.37 -33.27 4.50
N LEU A 442 11.75 -32.01 4.19
CA LEU A 442 11.33 -31.35 2.96
C LEU A 442 12.34 -31.57 1.83
N PRO A 443 11.88 -31.75 0.60
CA PRO A 443 10.49 -31.65 0.15
C PRO A 443 9.65 -32.86 0.50
N LEU A 444 8.36 -32.66 0.79
CA LEU A 444 7.41 -33.75 1.04
C LEU A 444 7.17 -34.56 -0.23
N SER A 445 7.17 -35.89 -0.08
CA SER A 445 6.79 -36.81 -1.15
C SER A 445 5.35 -37.27 -0.99
N ARG A 446 4.55 -37.24 -2.02
CA ARG A 446 3.16 -37.76 -2.01
C ARG A 446 3.07 -39.24 -1.67
N ARG A 447 4.17 -40.02 -1.90
CA ARG A 447 4.20 -41.46 -1.59
C ARG A 447 4.31 -41.74 -0.09
N SER A 448 5.05 -40.89 0.63
CA SER A 448 5.37 -41.09 2.05
C SER A 448 4.74 -40.06 2.98
N HIS A 449 4.17 -38.98 2.42
CA HIS A 449 3.56 -37.88 3.15
C HIS A 449 2.29 -37.42 2.43
N GLY A 450 1.50 -38.35 1.90
CA GLY A 450 0.35 -38.07 1.02
C GLY A 450 -0.85 -37.49 1.77
N ASP A 451 -1.00 -37.77 3.06
CA ASP A 451 -2.12 -37.29 3.89
C ASP A 451 -1.65 -36.20 4.86
N VAL A 452 -2.03 -34.96 4.57
CA VAL A 452 -1.58 -33.74 5.25
C VAL A 452 -2.70 -33.17 6.11
N LEU A 453 -2.43 -32.93 7.40
CA LEU A 453 -3.28 -32.09 8.22
C LEU A 453 -2.72 -30.67 8.24
N VAL A 454 -3.49 -29.68 7.81
CA VAL A 454 -3.16 -28.26 7.95
C VAL A 454 -3.92 -27.71 9.16
N VAL A 455 -3.17 -27.21 10.14
CA VAL A 455 -3.73 -26.62 11.38
C VAL A 455 -3.20 -25.21 11.55
N GLY A 456 -3.84 -24.38 12.36
CA GLY A 456 -3.20 -23.17 12.85
C GLY A 456 -4.09 -21.94 12.87
N ALA A 457 -3.42 -20.78 12.81
CA ALA A 457 -4.04 -19.49 12.93
C ALA A 457 -4.77 -19.07 11.63
N ASP A 458 -5.98 -18.58 11.78
CA ASP A 458 -6.75 -17.91 10.75
C ASP A 458 -7.04 -16.47 11.20
N PRO A 459 -6.07 -15.54 11.09
CA PRO A 459 -6.31 -14.15 11.40
C PRO A 459 -7.28 -13.55 10.39
N ALA A 460 -8.11 -12.60 10.87
CA ALA A 460 -8.95 -11.82 9.98
C ALA A 460 -8.10 -11.04 8.98
N SER A 461 -8.52 -11.00 7.75
CA SER A 461 -7.90 -10.13 6.76
C SER A 461 -8.18 -8.67 7.10
N PRO A 462 -7.18 -7.80 7.28
CA PRO A 462 -7.39 -6.39 7.57
C PRO A 462 -8.23 -5.65 6.51
N SER A 463 -8.23 -6.17 5.30
CA SER A 463 -8.88 -5.54 4.15
C SER A 463 -9.94 -6.43 3.48
N GLY A 464 -10.25 -7.60 4.05
CA GLY A 464 -11.17 -8.56 3.44
C GLY A 464 -10.69 -9.15 2.11
N THR A 465 -9.39 -9.03 1.79
CA THR A 465 -8.82 -9.41 0.50
C THR A 465 -8.21 -10.82 0.47
N THR A 466 -8.10 -11.48 1.63
CA THR A 466 -7.52 -12.81 1.80
C THR A 466 -8.50 -13.76 2.47
N GLY A 467 -8.43 -15.05 2.10
CA GLY A 467 -9.18 -16.11 2.76
C GLY A 467 -8.52 -16.61 4.05
N PRO A 468 -9.13 -17.62 4.74
CA PRO A 468 -8.53 -18.27 5.89
C PRO A 468 -7.23 -19.01 5.47
N PRO A 469 -6.09 -18.72 6.11
CA PRO A 469 -4.80 -19.36 5.79
C PRO A 469 -4.79 -20.88 5.80
N THR A 470 -5.46 -21.50 6.79
CA THR A 470 -5.53 -22.97 6.88
C THR A 470 -6.21 -23.58 5.65
N THR A 471 -7.31 -22.97 5.18
CA THR A 471 -8.02 -23.40 3.97
C THR A 471 -7.17 -23.17 2.72
N THR A 472 -6.52 -22.02 2.61
CA THR A 472 -5.66 -21.70 1.45
C THR A 472 -4.49 -22.67 1.34
N LEU A 473 -3.80 -22.99 2.46
CA LEU A 473 -2.72 -23.97 2.50
C LEU A 473 -3.22 -25.37 2.11
N ALA A 474 -4.33 -25.84 2.68
CA ALA A 474 -4.89 -27.16 2.37
C ALA A 474 -5.31 -27.29 0.90
N THR A 475 -5.96 -26.26 0.36
CA THR A 475 -6.33 -26.20 -1.07
C THR A 475 -5.09 -26.29 -1.95
N ALA A 476 -4.02 -25.55 -1.64
CA ALA A 476 -2.78 -25.60 -2.41
C ALA A 476 -2.09 -26.97 -2.37
N PHE A 477 -2.15 -27.70 -1.26
CA PHE A 477 -1.69 -29.10 -1.18
C PHE A 477 -2.56 -30.01 -2.07
N THR A 478 -3.88 -29.85 -2.02
CA THR A 478 -4.81 -30.65 -2.84
C THR A 478 -4.59 -30.42 -4.34
N GLU A 479 -4.33 -29.19 -4.77
CA GLU A 479 -3.98 -28.84 -6.16
C GLU A 479 -2.67 -29.53 -6.62
N LEU A 480 -1.76 -29.83 -5.70
CA LEU A 480 -0.53 -30.57 -5.98
C LEU A 480 -0.70 -32.11 -5.84
N GLY A 481 -1.93 -32.60 -5.61
CA GLY A 481 -2.27 -34.02 -5.57
C GLY A 481 -2.00 -34.70 -4.22
N PHE A 482 -1.91 -33.94 -3.12
CA PHE A 482 -1.96 -34.46 -1.76
C PHE A 482 -3.41 -34.60 -1.28
N THR A 483 -3.68 -35.47 -0.32
CA THR A 483 -4.91 -35.42 0.47
C THR A 483 -4.70 -34.44 1.61
N ALA A 484 -5.45 -33.35 1.66
CA ALA A 484 -5.23 -32.33 2.70
C ALA A 484 -6.54 -31.96 3.41
N THR A 485 -6.48 -31.81 4.73
CA THR A 485 -7.60 -31.34 5.55
C THR A 485 -7.19 -30.10 6.33
N ALA A 486 -8.11 -29.12 6.44
CA ALA A 486 -7.88 -27.88 7.17
C ALA A 486 -8.59 -27.91 8.53
N LEU A 487 -7.92 -27.41 9.58
CA LEU A 487 -8.47 -27.23 10.90
C LEU A 487 -8.01 -25.90 11.51
N SER A 488 -8.91 -24.95 11.60
CA SER A 488 -8.63 -23.66 12.26
C SER A 488 -8.57 -23.82 13.78
N THR A 489 -7.50 -23.33 14.39
CA THR A 489 -7.38 -23.24 15.85
C THR A 489 -7.52 -21.79 16.34
N GLY A 490 -7.58 -20.83 15.41
CA GLY A 490 -7.53 -19.41 15.69
C GLY A 490 -6.13 -18.91 16.06
N VAL A 491 -5.97 -17.61 16.19
CA VAL A 491 -4.71 -16.95 16.56
C VAL A 491 -4.34 -17.27 18.02
N THR A 492 -5.33 -17.44 18.89
CA THR A 492 -5.16 -17.80 20.30
C THR A 492 -5.91 -19.11 20.56
N PRO A 493 -5.27 -20.28 20.28
CA PRO A 493 -5.93 -21.57 20.44
C PRO A 493 -6.29 -21.86 21.90
N THR A 494 -7.54 -22.30 22.13
CA THR A 494 -7.99 -22.79 23.44
C THR A 494 -7.50 -24.23 23.67
N ALA A 495 -7.48 -24.71 24.92
CA ALA A 495 -7.12 -26.09 25.23
C ALA A 495 -7.99 -27.10 24.44
N ALA A 496 -9.29 -26.86 24.31
CA ALA A 496 -10.17 -27.72 23.52
C ALA A 496 -9.79 -27.76 22.03
N LYS A 497 -9.39 -26.64 21.45
CA LYS A 497 -8.91 -26.57 20.07
C LYS A 497 -7.57 -27.28 19.88
N ILE A 498 -6.69 -27.22 20.87
CA ILE A 498 -5.42 -27.96 20.86
C ILE A 498 -5.68 -29.47 20.87
N GLU A 499 -6.54 -29.96 21.77
CA GLU A 499 -6.90 -31.39 21.82
C GLU A 499 -7.59 -31.85 20.51
N GLN A 500 -8.46 -31.02 19.93
CA GLN A 500 -9.07 -31.31 18.63
C GLN A 500 -8.00 -31.47 17.53
N ALA A 501 -6.98 -30.60 17.52
CA ALA A 501 -5.87 -30.67 16.57
C ALA A 501 -5.01 -31.92 16.77
N VAL A 502 -4.70 -32.27 18.03
CA VAL A 502 -3.96 -33.50 18.38
C VAL A 502 -4.72 -34.75 17.94
N ALA A 503 -6.03 -34.80 18.19
CA ALA A 503 -6.87 -35.93 17.75
C ALA A 503 -6.92 -36.03 16.21
N ALA A 504 -7.00 -34.91 15.51
CA ALA A 504 -7.01 -34.86 14.04
C ALA A 504 -5.66 -35.27 13.40
N ALA A 505 -4.54 -35.20 14.15
CA ALA A 505 -3.23 -35.63 13.69
C ALA A 505 -3.06 -37.16 13.65
N ALA A 506 -3.93 -37.92 14.33
CA ALA A 506 -3.87 -39.36 14.33
C ALA A 506 -4.04 -39.94 12.93
N GLY A 507 -3.08 -40.78 12.52
CA GLY A 507 -3.08 -41.42 11.19
C GLY A 507 -2.68 -40.52 10.04
N LYS A 508 -2.26 -39.29 10.28
CA LYS A 508 -1.72 -38.38 9.26
C LYS A 508 -0.23 -38.64 9.03
N ASP A 509 0.22 -38.43 7.80
CA ASP A 509 1.63 -38.58 7.46
C ASP A 509 2.46 -37.35 7.90
N VAL A 510 1.84 -36.14 7.90
CA VAL A 510 2.50 -34.91 8.29
C VAL A 510 1.46 -33.86 8.75
N VAL A 511 1.88 -33.03 9.71
CA VAL A 511 1.10 -31.87 10.16
C VAL A 511 1.81 -30.58 9.72
N VAL A 512 1.08 -29.71 9.02
CA VAL A 512 1.54 -28.36 8.63
C VAL A 512 0.83 -27.35 9.51
N VAL A 513 1.59 -26.55 10.28
CA VAL A 513 1.05 -25.58 11.24
C VAL A 513 1.28 -24.15 10.77
N GLY A 514 0.22 -23.44 10.40
CA GLY A 514 0.27 -21.99 10.16
C GLY A 514 0.42 -21.24 11.48
N THR A 515 1.56 -20.57 11.70
CA THR A 515 1.84 -19.80 12.93
C THR A 515 1.76 -18.30 12.67
N TYR A 516 1.36 -17.54 13.69
CA TYR A 516 1.10 -16.12 13.57
C TYR A 516 1.59 -15.36 14.80
N ASN A 517 2.68 -14.58 14.65
CA ASN A 517 3.25 -13.75 15.71
C ASN A 517 3.41 -14.48 17.05
N VAL A 518 4.07 -15.62 17.05
CA VAL A 518 4.28 -16.42 18.26
C VAL A 518 5.25 -15.70 19.20
N SER A 519 4.80 -15.46 20.43
CA SER A 519 5.58 -14.90 21.52
C SER A 519 5.85 -15.93 22.63
N ALA A 520 6.62 -15.54 23.65
CA ALA A 520 6.93 -16.38 24.80
C ALA A 520 5.69 -16.90 25.53
N THR A 521 4.57 -16.15 25.50
CA THR A 521 3.31 -16.50 26.18
C THR A 521 2.23 -17.05 25.24
N SER A 522 2.50 -17.14 23.94
CA SER A 522 1.51 -17.58 22.96
C SER A 522 1.07 -19.04 23.15
N PRO A 523 -0.25 -19.33 23.23
CA PRO A 523 -0.77 -20.70 23.27
C PRO A 523 -0.43 -21.54 22.01
N GLN A 524 -0.05 -20.91 20.91
CA GLN A 524 0.42 -21.61 19.71
C GLN A 524 1.68 -22.44 20.00
N ARG A 525 2.51 -22.06 20.98
CA ARG A 525 3.66 -22.88 21.45
C ARG A 525 3.18 -24.22 21.99
N THR A 526 2.13 -24.22 22.84
CA THR A 526 1.53 -25.43 23.36
C THR A 526 0.92 -26.28 22.24
N LEU A 527 0.25 -25.67 21.26
CA LEU A 527 -0.29 -26.36 20.09
C LEU A 527 0.83 -27.14 19.37
N VAL A 528 1.93 -26.45 18.99
CA VAL A 528 3.05 -27.08 18.28
C VAL A 528 3.69 -28.18 19.13
N ALA A 529 3.97 -27.93 20.41
CA ALA A 529 4.57 -28.93 21.31
C ALA A 529 3.69 -30.19 21.46
N ARG A 530 2.36 -30.03 21.58
CA ARG A 530 1.41 -31.15 21.67
C ARG A 530 1.33 -31.94 20.36
N LEU A 531 1.37 -31.26 19.20
CA LEU A 531 1.42 -31.92 17.89
C LEU A 531 2.74 -32.69 17.71
N VAL A 532 3.87 -32.12 18.06
CA VAL A 532 5.19 -32.80 18.05
C VAL A 532 5.16 -34.03 18.91
N ALA A 533 4.54 -33.99 20.09
CA ALA A 533 4.42 -35.11 21.02
C ALA A 533 3.60 -36.30 20.45
N THR A 534 2.83 -36.14 19.40
CA THR A 534 2.13 -37.23 18.69
C THR A 534 3.09 -38.15 17.93
N GLY A 535 4.33 -37.72 17.66
CA GLY A 535 5.30 -38.41 16.81
C GLY A 535 5.09 -38.18 15.31
N VAL A 536 4.00 -37.55 14.87
CA VAL A 536 3.80 -37.16 13.47
C VAL A 536 4.73 -35.98 13.13
N PRO A 537 5.46 -36.03 12.01
CA PRO A 537 6.32 -34.92 11.60
C PRO A 537 5.56 -33.57 11.51
N VAL A 538 6.12 -32.52 12.11
CA VAL A 538 5.52 -31.18 12.12
C VAL A 538 6.35 -30.23 11.27
N VAL A 539 5.70 -29.56 10.33
CA VAL A 539 6.21 -28.43 9.55
C VAL A 539 5.50 -27.16 9.99
N THR A 540 6.22 -26.09 10.32
CA THR A 540 5.62 -24.81 10.63
C THR A 540 5.76 -23.82 9.47
N VAL A 541 4.73 -23.02 9.24
CA VAL A 541 4.71 -21.92 8.26
C VAL A 541 4.44 -20.63 9.02
N ALA A 542 5.45 -19.79 9.17
CA ALA A 542 5.28 -18.44 9.71
C ALA A 542 4.54 -17.56 8.67
N ILE A 543 3.24 -17.38 8.88
CA ILE A 543 2.37 -16.70 7.94
C ILE A 543 2.40 -15.17 8.08
N ARG A 544 3.20 -14.63 8.99
CA ARG A 544 3.46 -13.20 9.16
C ARG A 544 4.95 -12.99 9.48
N ASN A 545 5.27 -12.47 10.66
CA ASN A 545 6.66 -12.22 11.05
C ASN A 545 7.49 -13.53 11.11
N PRO A 546 8.74 -13.54 10.64
CA PRO A 546 9.57 -14.75 10.62
C PRO A 546 10.11 -15.13 12.00
N TYR A 547 9.79 -14.39 13.06
CA TYR A 547 10.33 -14.56 14.42
C TYR A 547 9.74 -15.75 15.18
N ASP A 548 8.63 -16.32 14.71
CA ASP A 548 7.90 -17.42 15.36
C ASP A 548 8.80 -18.60 15.71
N ILE A 549 9.75 -18.93 14.85
CA ILE A 549 10.68 -20.05 15.02
C ILE A 549 11.51 -19.96 16.31
N ALA A 550 11.79 -18.74 16.81
CA ALA A 550 12.55 -18.55 18.05
C ALA A 550 11.79 -19.07 19.30
N HIS A 551 10.47 -19.18 19.21
CA HIS A 551 9.59 -19.58 20.31
C HIS A 551 9.06 -21.02 20.18
N LEU A 552 9.45 -21.73 19.12
CA LEU A 552 8.98 -23.08 18.81
C LEU A 552 10.12 -24.09 18.95
N SER A 553 9.77 -25.35 19.23
CA SER A 553 10.75 -26.43 19.35
C SER A 553 10.16 -27.77 18.94
N GLY A 554 11.03 -28.67 18.40
CA GLY A 554 10.67 -30.02 18.01
C GLY A 554 10.01 -30.17 16.65
N GLN A 555 9.67 -29.06 15.97
CA GLN A 555 9.24 -29.08 14.56
C GLN A 555 10.44 -29.50 13.67
N ARG A 556 10.15 -30.30 12.64
CA ARG A 556 11.17 -30.83 11.73
C ARG A 556 11.56 -29.86 10.62
N ALA A 557 10.65 -28.97 10.25
CA ALA A 557 10.92 -27.93 9.25
C ALA A 557 10.13 -26.65 9.54
N THR A 558 10.69 -25.51 9.11
CA THR A 558 10.03 -24.19 9.22
C THR A 558 10.24 -23.40 7.93
N VAL A 559 9.14 -22.86 7.43
CA VAL A 559 9.09 -21.97 6.26
C VAL A 559 8.55 -20.61 6.68
N ALA A 560 9.14 -19.51 6.20
CA ALA A 560 8.60 -18.16 6.33
C ALA A 560 7.95 -17.74 5.02
N ALA A 561 6.67 -17.33 5.09
CA ALA A 561 5.87 -16.83 3.99
C ALA A 561 5.74 -15.31 4.02
N TYR A 562 5.95 -14.66 5.17
CA TYR A 562 5.90 -13.20 5.42
C TYR A 562 4.51 -12.56 5.28
N SER A 563 3.52 -13.26 4.79
CA SER A 563 2.13 -12.83 4.69
C SER A 563 1.21 -14.05 4.54
N TRP A 564 -0.08 -13.83 4.79
CA TRP A 564 -1.11 -14.84 4.57
C TRP A 564 -1.98 -14.57 3.33
N THR A 565 -1.45 -13.84 2.35
CA THR A 565 -2.11 -13.73 1.05
C THR A 565 -2.01 -15.06 0.29
N ASP A 566 -2.96 -15.30 -0.58
CA ASP A 566 -3.03 -16.57 -1.31
C ASP A 566 -1.77 -16.87 -2.13
N VAL A 567 -1.16 -15.85 -2.71
CA VAL A 567 0.03 -16.01 -3.56
C VAL A 567 1.23 -16.49 -2.74
N GLU A 568 1.43 -15.96 -1.54
CA GLU A 568 2.53 -16.33 -0.66
C GLU A 568 2.30 -17.69 -0.01
N LEU A 569 1.05 -18.00 0.39
CA LEU A 569 0.72 -19.31 0.96
C LEU A 569 0.81 -20.44 -0.08
N ARG A 570 0.36 -20.21 -1.32
CA ARG A 570 0.57 -21.19 -2.41
C ARG A 570 2.05 -21.41 -2.69
N ALA A 571 2.86 -20.34 -2.70
CA ALA A 571 4.30 -20.46 -2.87
C ALA A 571 4.96 -21.26 -1.74
N ALA A 572 4.56 -21.03 -0.48
CA ALA A 572 5.04 -21.81 0.66
C ALA A 572 4.74 -23.32 0.49
N VAL A 573 3.50 -23.67 0.08
CA VAL A 573 3.13 -25.07 -0.18
C VAL A 573 3.91 -25.65 -1.36
N ARG A 574 4.12 -24.91 -2.45
CA ARG A 574 4.93 -25.37 -3.59
C ARG A 574 6.39 -25.65 -3.18
N VAL A 575 6.94 -24.83 -2.28
CA VAL A 575 8.25 -25.09 -1.67
C VAL A 575 8.19 -26.35 -0.80
N ILE A 576 7.25 -26.47 0.13
CA ILE A 576 7.11 -27.63 1.02
C ILE A 576 6.97 -28.95 0.22
N ALA A 577 6.21 -28.93 -0.87
CA ALA A 577 5.95 -30.07 -1.75
C ALA A 577 7.04 -30.32 -2.81
N GLY A 578 8.09 -29.49 -2.87
CA GLY A 578 9.16 -29.62 -3.87
C GLY A 578 8.80 -29.21 -5.29
N ALA A 579 7.64 -28.60 -5.49
CA ALA A 579 7.24 -28.04 -6.79
C ALA A 579 7.98 -26.72 -7.11
N ALA A 580 8.55 -26.07 -6.09
CA ALA A 580 9.46 -24.93 -6.20
C ALA A 580 10.66 -25.14 -5.25
N ARG A 581 11.81 -24.53 -5.58
CA ARG A 581 12.98 -24.51 -4.69
C ARG A 581 12.97 -23.29 -3.80
N PRO A 582 13.25 -23.41 -2.48
CA PRO A 582 13.38 -22.25 -1.59
C PRO A 582 14.59 -21.41 -2.00
N LYS A 583 14.39 -20.13 -2.23
CA LYS A 583 15.44 -19.18 -2.64
C LYS A 583 15.53 -18.00 -1.69
N GLY A 584 14.45 -17.71 -0.93
CA GLY A 584 14.39 -16.61 0.00
C GLY A 584 15.48 -16.68 1.07
N ARG A 585 15.91 -15.51 1.53
CA ARG A 585 16.86 -15.31 2.61
C ARG A 585 16.27 -14.34 3.62
N LEU A 586 16.44 -14.59 4.92
CA LEU A 586 15.94 -13.69 5.95
C LEU A 586 16.41 -12.25 5.72
N PRO A 587 15.50 -11.28 5.58
CA PRO A 587 15.88 -9.86 5.44
C PRO A 587 16.04 -9.18 6.80
N VAL A 588 15.74 -9.89 7.88
CA VAL A 588 15.87 -9.45 9.28
C VAL A 588 16.54 -10.53 10.10
N PRO A 589 17.29 -10.22 11.17
CA PRO A 589 17.81 -11.22 12.08
C PRO A 589 16.68 -11.79 12.95
N VAL A 590 16.78 -13.06 13.32
CA VAL A 590 15.91 -13.69 14.32
C VAL A 590 16.73 -13.86 15.59
N GLN A 591 16.36 -13.21 16.67
CA GLN A 591 17.00 -13.33 17.98
C GLN A 591 16.54 -14.61 18.69
N ARG A 592 17.34 -15.09 19.64
CA ARG A 592 16.95 -16.18 20.53
C ARG A 592 15.88 -15.71 21.51
N ALA A 593 14.89 -16.55 21.76
CA ALA A 593 13.83 -16.22 22.72
C ALA A 593 14.31 -16.20 24.19
N ASP A 594 15.34 -16.98 24.52
CA ASP A 594 15.94 -17.07 25.86
C ASP A 594 17.02 -16.00 26.13
N ASP A 595 17.59 -15.42 25.06
CA ASP A 595 18.61 -14.37 25.13
C ASP A 595 18.49 -13.46 23.88
N PRO A 596 17.66 -12.40 23.91
CA PRO A 596 17.47 -11.50 22.78
C PRO A 596 18.73 -10.76 22.30
N ALA A 597 19.80 -10.73 23.10
CA ALA A 597 21.09 -10.18 22.67
C ALA A 597 21.84 -11.11 21.69
N ARG A 598 21.42 -12.37 21.58
CA ARG A 598 22.04 -13.36 20.71
C ARG A 598 21.16 -13.69 19.52
N VAL A 599 21.78 -13.68 18.35
CA VAL A 599 21.13 -14.05 17.09
C VAL A 599 20.99 -15.57 17.00
N LEU A 600 19.77 -16.04 16.71
CA LEU A 600 19.46 -17.43 16.36
C LEU A 600 19.74 -17.67 14.87
N TYR A 601 19.20 -16.80 14.01
CA TYR A 601 19.43 -16.82 12.56
C TYR A 601 19.80 -15.40 12.09
N PRO A 602 20.97 -15.24 11.44
CA PRO A 602 21.39 -13.93 10.93
C PRO A 602 20.60 -13.51 9.68
N VAL A 603 20.68 -12.23 9.33
CA VAL A 603 20.28 -11.75 8.00
C VAL A 603 21.00 -12.59 6.93
N GLY A 604 20.29 -12.92 5.86
CA GLY A 604 20.78 -13.78 4.79
C GLY A 604 20.66 -15.29 5.06
N HIS A 605 20.21 -15.71 6.26
CA HIS A 605 19.94 -17.13 6.53
C HIS A 605 18.78 -17.64 5.67
N GLY A 606 18.94 -18.84 5.16
CA GLY A 606 17.95 -19.60 4.42
C GLY A 606 18.58 -20.86 3.86
N LEU A 607 17.83 -21.95 3.86
CA LEU A 607 18.24 -23.26 3.34
C LEU A 607 17.78 -23.41 1.89
N SER A 608 18.35 -24.41 1.22
CA SER A 608 17.94 -24.83 -0.12
C SER A 608 17.88 -26.35 -0.15
N TYR A 609 17.10 -26.91 -1.05
CA TYR A 609 17.14 -28.33 -1.34
C TYR A 609 18.42 -28.67 -2.12
N ALA A 610 18.97 -29.85 -1.86
CA ALA A 610 20.12 -30.39 -2.57
C ALA A 610 19.84 -30.61 -4.08
#